data_a4d77ab930ad7e64ee708362d3d776c6
#
_entry.id   a4d77ab930ad7e64ee708362d3d776c6
#
_cell.length_a   1.000
_cell.length_b   1.000
_cell.length_c   1.000
_cell.angle_alpha   90.00
_cell.angle_beta   90.00
_cell.angle_gamma   90.00
#
_symmetry.space_group_name_H-M   'P 1'
#
loop_
_entity.id
_entity.type
_entity.pdbx_description
1 polymer ?
#
loop_
_entity_poly.entity_id
_entity_poly.type
_entity_poly.pdbx_seq_one_letter_code
_entity_poly.pdbx_strand_id
1 'polypeptide(L)'
;MITEFDRIVVIDFETTGTSRDKRAVEVAWFELNKNLEIIDEQASLINPMIPIPLEVIAIHGITDDMVKDSPTLDEFIVDIQEDTFANSSVCVVAHNLS
;
A
#
# COMPACT_ATOMS: atom_id res chain seq x y z
N MET A 1 1.96 7.89 22.95
CA MET A 1 0.66 7.30 23.19
C MET A 1 -0.32 7.64 22.08
N ILE A 2 -1.11 6.68 21.62
CA ILE A 2 -1.96 6.85 20.45
C ILE A 2 -3.42 7.13 20.85
N THR A 3 -3.59 7.91 21.90
CA THR A 3 -4.94 8.23 22.41
C THR A 3 -5.63 9.36 21.65
N GLU A 4 -4.87 10.07 20.79
CA GLU A 4 -5.40 11.19 20.04
C GLU A 4 -6.05 10.78 18.71
N PHE A 5 -5.89 9.51 18.33
CA PHE A 5 -6.38 9.01 17.05
C PHE A 5 -7.48 7.99 17.25
N ASP A 6 -8.49 8.06 16.39
CA ASP A 6 -9.57 7.08 16.38
C ASP A 6 -9.12 5.77 15.71
N ARG A 7 -8.21 5.87 14.77
CA ARG A 7 -7.75 4.73 13.98
C ARG A 7 -6.28 4.85 13.63
N ILE A 8 -5.64 3.69 13.45
CA ILE A 8 -4.28 3.60 12.96
C ILE A 8 -4.33 2.82 11.65
N VAL A 9 -3.71 3.35 10.61
CA VAL A 9 -3.61 2.67 9.32
C VAL A 9 -2.14 2.32 9.09
N VAL A 10 -1.85 1.04 8.93
CA VAL A 10 -0.50 0.55 8.61
C VAL A 10 -0.49 0.18 7.14
N ILE A 11 0.42 0.79 6.39
CA ILE A 11 0.54 0.59 4.94
C ILE A 11 1.87 -0.07 4.63
N ASP A 12 1.83 -1.10 3.80
CA ASP A 12 3.00 -1.87 3.40
C ASP A 12 3.04 -1.97 1.88
N PHE A 13 4.24 -1.85 1.29
CA PHE A 13 4.43 -1.84 -0.15
C PHE A 13 5.38 -2.93 -0.61
N GLU A 14 5.07 -3.54 -1.77
CA GLU A 14 6.04 -4.23 -2.60
C GLU A 14 6.36 -3.31 -3.78
N THR A 15 7.62 -3.29 -4.23
CA THR A 15 8.08 -2.33 -5.25
C THR A 15 8.84 -3.00 -6.38
N THR A 16 9.23 -2.19 -7.38
CA THR A 16 10.03 -2.65 -8.52
C THR A 16 11.51 -2.82 -8.18
N GLY A 17 11.93 -2.52 -6.96
CA GLY A 17 13.34 -2.70 -6.56
C GLY A 17 13.76 -1.77 -5.45
N THR A 18 15.06 -1.58 -5.33
CA THR A 18 15.67 -0.82 -4.24
C THR A 18 16.23 0.55 -4.67
N SER A 19 16.15 0.89 -5.95
CA SER A 19 16.64 2.17 -6.44
C SER A 19 15.75 3.33 -6.00
N ARG A 20 16.25 4.56 -6.21
CA ARG A 20 15.45 5.77 -5.92
C ARG A 20 14.19 5.85 -6.77
N ASP A 21 14.24 5.28 -7.98
CA ASP A 21 13.13 5.35 -8.93
C ASP A 21 12.18 4.18 -8.80
N LYS A 22 12.28 3.43 -7.70
CA LYS A 22 11.39 2.30 -7.48
C LYS A 22 9.94 2.77 -7.39
N ARG A 23 9.04 1.91 -7.85
CA ARG A 23 7.61 2.20 -7.86
C ARG A 23 6.85 1.04 -7.24
N ALA A 24 5.71 1.35 -6.63
CA ALA A 24 4.87 0.33 -6.01
C ALA A 24 4.29 -0.61 -7.06
N VAL A 25 4.24 -1.90 -6.73
CA VAL A 25 3.55 -2.94 -7.52
C VAL A 25 2.41 -3.57 -6.70
N GLU A 26 2.45 -3.44 -5.38
CA GLU A 26 1.39 -3.88 -4.51
C GLU A 26 1.37 -2.99 -3.28
N VAL A 27 0.18 -2.71 -2.77
CA VAL A 27 -0.01 -2.06 -1.49
C VAL A 27 -0.97 -2.89 -0.66
N ALA A 28 -0.64 -3.07 0.60
CA ALA A 28 -1.52 -3.69 1.58
C ALA A 28 -1.67 -2.75 2.76
N TRP A 29 -2.85 -2.71 3.37
CA TRP A 29 -3.00 -1.94 4.59
C TRP A 29 -3.92 -2.62 5.57
N PHE A 30 -3.67 -2.30 6.84
CA PHE A 30 -4.45 -2.77 7.96
C PHE A 30 -4.98 -1.56 8.71
N GLU A 31 -6.23 -1.59 9.07
CA GLU A 31 -6.81 -0.56 9.91
C GLU A 31 -6.97 -1.12 11.31
N LEU A 32 -6.44 -0.42 12.31
CA LEU A 32 -6.47 -0.82 13.71
C LEU A 32 -7.30 0.18 14.51
N ASN A 33 -8.00 -0.32 15.53
CA ASN A 33 -8.68 0.54 16.48
C ASN A 33 -7.72 0.97 17.60
N LYS A 34 -8.22 1.70 18.60
CA LYS A 34 -7.41 2.18 19.72
C LYS A 34 -6.77 1.07 20.54
N ASN A 35 -7.34 -0.12 20.51
CA ASN A 35 -6.83 -1.28 21.23
C ASN A 35 -5.87 -2.11 20.40
N LEU A 36 -5.47 -1.60 19.21
CA LEU A 36 -4.56 -2.27 18.28
C LEU A 36 -5.14 -3.56 17.69
N GLU A 37 -6.46 -3.65 17.65
CA GLU A 37 -7.13 -4.77 16.99
C GLU A 37 -7.34 -4.45 15.51
N ILE A 38 -7.11 -5.43 14.64
CA ILE A 38 -7.33 -5.27 13.20
C ILE A 38 -8.83 -5.23 12.95
N ILE A 39 -9.33 -4.11 12.42
CA ILE A 39 -10.75 -3.95 12.10
C ILE A 39 -11.02 -3.96 10.60
N ASP A 40 -10.00 -3.82 9.79
CA ASP A 40 -10.11 -3.94 8.34
C ASP A 40 -8.74 -4.22 7.75
N GLU A 41 -8.69 -4.96 6.65
CA GLU A 41 -7.45 -5.15 5.90
C GLU A 41 -7.78 -5.26 4.42
N GLN A 42 -6.96 -4.63 3.60
CA GLN A 42 -7.13 -4.61 2.16
C GLN A 42 -5.78 -4.69 1.47
N ALA A 43 -5.80 -5.14 0.22
CA ALA A 43 -4.61 -5.17 -0.62
C ALA A 43 -5.00 -4.91 -2.06
N SER A 44 -4.10 -4.28 -2.81
CA SER A 44 -4.30 -4.04 -4.22
C SER A 44 -2.99 -4.14 -4.96
N LEU A 45 -3.01 -4.77 -6.13
CA LEU A 45 -1.92 -4.67 -7.08
C LEU A 45 -1.91 -3.26 -7.66
N ILE A 46 -0.74 -2.76 -7.97
CA ILE A 46 -0.53 -1.41 -8.50
C ILE A 46 0.24 -1.52 -9.81
N ASN A 47 -0.20 -0.80 -10.82
CA ASN A 47 0.55 -0.71 -12.07
C ASN A 47 1.66 0.33 -11.90
N PRO A 48 2.94 -0.10 -11.90
CA PRO A 48 4.05 0.84 -11.69
C PRO A 48 4.36 1.69 -12.92
N MET A 49 3.76 1.37 -14.07
CA MET A 49 3.98 2.06 -15.36
C MET A 49 5.42 1.96 -15.86
N ILE A 50 6.22 1.06 -15.30
CA ILE A 50 7.56 0.72 -15.74
C ILE A 50 7.74 -0.80 -15.66
N PRO A 51 8.67 -1.38 -16.43
CA PRO A 51 8.92 -2.82 -16.34
C PRO A 51 9.44 -3.23 -14.95
N ILE A 52 9.02 -4.41 -14.51
CA ILE A 52 9.49 -4.98 -13.25
C ILE A 52 10.71 -5.85 -13.56
N PRO A 53 11.86 -5.59 -12.92
CA PRO A 53 13.06 -6.41 -13.15
C PRO A 53 12.85 -7.87 -12.79
N LEU A 54 13.41 -8.78 -13.56
CA LEU A 54 13.24 -10.22 -13.34
C LEU A 54 13.72 -10.67 -11.96
N GLU A 55 14.80 -10.09 -11.46
CA GLU A 55 15.32 -10.41 -10.13
C GLU A 55 14.34 -9.99 -9.02
N VAL A 56 13.55 -8.96 -9.25
CA VAL A 56 12.56 -8.51 -8.29
C VAL A 56 11.32 -9.40 -8.34
N ILE A 57 10.93 -9.82 -9.54
CA ILE A 57 9.81 -10.77 -9.70
C ILE A 57 10.15 -12.08 -8.97
N ALA A 58 11.41 -12.50 -8.98
CA ALA A 58 11.84 -13.70 -8.27
C ALA A 58 11.64 -13.57 -6.75
N ILE A 59 11.60 -12.36 -6.21
CA ILE A 59 11.41 -12.12 -4.79
C ILE A 59 9.94 -12.13 -4.40
N HIS A 60 9.10 -11.34 -5.07
CA HIS A 60 7.70 -11.19 -4.66
C HIS A 60 6.69 -11.87 -5.59
N GLY A 61 7.14 -12.37 -6.76
CA GLY A 61 6.27 -13.11 -7.67
C GLY A 61 5.27 -12.26 -8.46
N ILE A 62 5.34 -10.94 -8.38
CA ILE A 62 4.43 -10.05 -9.09
C ILE A 62 5.03 -9.70 -10.45
N THR A 63 4.33 -10.06 -11.52
CA THR A 63 4.79 -9.88 -12.90
C THR A 63 4.14 -8.67 -13.56
N ASP A 64 4.73 -8.21 -14.67
CA ASP A 64 4.16 -7.13 -15.46
C ASP A 64 2.74 -7.45 -15.91
N ASP A 65 2.50 -8.69 -16.29
CA ASP A 65 1.17 -9.10 -16.75
C ASP A 65 0.11 -9.01 -15.66
N MET A 66 0.51 -9.28 -14.41
CA MET A 66 -0.41 -9.22 -13.27
C MET A 66 -0.87 -7.80 -12.95
N VAL A 67 -0.04 -6.80 -13.21
CA VAL A 67 -0.32 -5.41 -12.83
C VAL A 67 -0.79 -4.52 -13.96
N LYS A 68 -0.77 -5.02 -15.19
CA LYS A 68 -1.06 -4.19 -16.38
C LYS A 68 -2.44 -3.51 -16.36
N ASP A 69 -3.43 -4.16 -15.76
CA ASP A 69 -4.79 -3.63 -15.66
C ASP A 69 -5.13 -3.09 -14.27
N SER A 70 -4.13 -2.99 -13.41
CA SER A 70 -4.30 -2.49 -12.05
C SER A 70 -4.24 -0.96 -12.03
N PRO A 71 -4.80 -0.31 -11.00
CA PRO A 71 -4.69 1.14 -10.88
C PRO A 71 -3.25 1.57 -10.67
N THR A 72 -2.94 2.78 -11.07
CA THR A 72 -1.67 3.41 -10.67
C THR A 72 -1.76 3.80 -9.20
N LEU A 73 -0.62 4.12 -8.59
CA LEU A 73 -0.61 4.53 -7.19
C LEU A 73 -1.46 5.79 -6.96
N ASP A 74 -1.39 6.75 -7.89
CA ASP A 74 -2.17 7.98 -7.80
C ASP A 74 -3.67 7.70 -7.80
N GLU A 75 -4.13 6.84 -8.69
CA GLU A 75 -5.55 6.45 -8.75
C GLU A 75 -5.99 5.75 -7.47
N PHE A 76 -5.13 4.87 -6.96
CA PHE A 76 -5.41 4.14 -5.75
C PHE A 76 -5.52 5.07 -4.52
N ILE A 77 -4.62 6.03 -4.41
CA ILE A 77 -4.63 6.98 -3.29
C ILE A 77 -5.91 7.81 -3.27
N VAL A 78 -6.39 8.24 -4.44
CA VAL A 78 -7.64 8.98 -4.52
C VAL A 78 -8.80 8.16 -3.98
N ASP A 79 -8.87 6.88 -4.35
CA ASP A 79 -9.95 6.01 -3.91
C ASP A 79 -9.94 5.82 -2.38
N ILE A 80 -8.78 5.57 -1.78
CA ILE A 80 -8.73 5.35 -0.32
C ILE A 80 -8.95 6.62 0.48
N GLN A 81 -8.62 7.79 -0.06
CA GLN A 81 -8.84 9.05 0.64
C GLN A 81 -10.33 9.31 0.91
N GLU A 82 -11.17 8.97 -0.05
CA GLU A 82 -12.60 9.17 0.09
C GLU A 82 -13.21 8.26 1.16
N ASP A 83 -12.75 7.02 1.24
CA ASP A 83 -13.34 6.02 2.13
C ASP A 83 -12.68 5.98 3.50
N THR A 84 -11.37 6.11 3.57
CA THR A 84 -10.61 5.83 4.79
C THR A 84 -10.34 7.08 5.62
N PHE A 85 -10.06 8.21 4.98
CA PHE A 85 -9.59 9.41 5.66
C PHE A 85 -10.62 10.51 5.82
N ALA A 86 -11.82 10.32 5.32
CA ALA A 86 -12.79 11.42 5.15
C ALA A 86 -13.24 12.09 6.46
N ASN A 87 -13.43 11.35 7.53
CA ASN A 87 -14.14 11.86 8.70
C ASN A 87 -13.56 11.49 10.06
N SER A 88 -12.33 11.05 10.15
CA SER A 88 -11.75 10.66 11.45
C SER A 88 -10.30 11.04 11.58
N SER A 89 -9.85 11.14 12.82
CA SER A 89 -8.43 11.28 13.12
C SER A 89 -7.73 9.96 12.84
N VAL A 90 -6.79 9.97 11.91
CA VAL A 90 -6.07 8.77 11.48
C VAL A 90 -4.58 8.98 11.61
N CYS A 91 -3.91 8.02 12.24
CA CYS A 91 -2.45 7.95 12.25
C CYS A 91 -2.03 6.95 11.16
N VAL A 92 -1.17 7.37 10.25
CA VAL A 92 -0.69 6.51 9.18
C VAL A 92 0.75 6.11 9.42
N VAL A 93 1.02 4.81 9.38
CA VAL A 93 2.37 4.25 9.48
C VAL A 93 2.66 3.53 8.17
N ALA A 94 3.69 3.97 7.46
CA ALA A 94 4.06 3.36 6.19
C ALA A 94 5.34 2.55 6.34
N HIS A 95 5.40 1.42 5.69
CA HIS A 95 6.55 0.54 5.69
C HIS A 95 6.81 0.01 4.29
N ASN A 96 8.07 -0.19 3.96
CA ASN A 96 8.50 -0.76 2.68
C ASN A 96 9.39 -1.97 2.94
N LEU A 97 8.91 -3.15 2.56
CA LEU A 97 9.60 -4.41 2.80
C LEU A 97 10.56 -4.83 1.68
N SER A 98 10.57 -4.13 0.57
CA SER A 98 11.43 -4.50 -0.55
C SER A 98 12.87 -4.04 -0.41
#